data_86627b70344537efe8941faacded39dc
#
_entry.id   86627b70344537efe8941faacded39dc
#
_cell.length_a   1.000
_cell.length_b   1.000
_cell.length_c   1.000
_cell.angle_alpha   90.00
_cell.angle_beta   90.00
_cell.angle_gamma   90.00
#
_symmetry.space_group_name_H-M   'P 1'
#
loop_
_entity.id
_entity.type
_entity.pdbx_description
1 polymer ?
#
loop_
_entity_poly.entity_id
_entity_poly.type
_entity_poly.pdbx_seq_one_letter_code
_entity_poly.pdbx_strand_id
1 'polypeptide(L)' 'MTDLKETLCGIARAIVDDPESVSVEESVDGKRVNLTLHVAEDDMGMVIGKQGRIAKAIRTVMRAAASADNRDVNVEIR' A
#
# COMPACT_ATOMS: atom_id res chain seq x y z
N MET A 1 0.83 -14.02 11.47
CA MET A 1 0.66 -12.56 11.36
C MET A 1 1.13 -12.09 9.99
N THR A 2 0.32 -11.32 9.31
CA THR A 2 0.65 -10.80 7.98
C THR A 2 1.57 -9.59 8.10
N ASP A 3 2.65 -9.57 7.32
CA ASP A 3 3.50 -8.38 7.21
C ASP A 3 2.84 -7.42 6.22
N LEU A 4 2.13 -6.43 6.75
CA LEU A 4 1.37 -5.48 5.95
C LEU A 4 2.26 -4.63 5.05
N LYS A 5 3.43 -4.25 5.55
CA LYS A 5 4.41 -3.48 4.77
C LYS A 5 4.87 -4.27 3.54
N GLU A 6 5.28 -5.52 3.75
CA GLU A 6 5.71 -6.41 2.66
C GLU A 6 4.58 -6.67 1.67
N THR A 7 3.36 -6.86 2.16
CA THR A 7 2.20 -7.10 1.32
C THR A 7 1.96 -5.91 0.39
N LEU A 8 1.96 -4.70 0.93
CA LEU A 8 1.77 -3.49 0.14
C LEU A 8 2.89 -3.30 -0.87
N CYS A 9 4.13 -3.51 -0.43
CA CYS A 9 5.31 -3.41 -1.29
C CYS A 9 5.22 -4.36 -2.48
N GLY A 10 4.83 -5.61 -2.22
CA GLY A 10 4.66 -6.63 -3.27
C GLY A 10 3.57 -6.26 -4.27
N ILE A 11 2.44 -5.74 -3.79
CA ILE A 11 1.35 -5.30 -4.66
C ILE A 11 1.83 -4.16 -5.58
N ALA A 12 2.48 -3.17 -5.00
CA ALA A 12 2.96 -2.01 -5.78
C ALA A 12 4.02 -2.43 -6.81
N ARG A 13 4.96 -3.28 -6.43
CA ARG A 13 5.99 -3.77 -7.35
C ARG A 13 5.42 -4.53 -8.54
N ALA A 14 4.31 -5.21 -8.35
CA ALA A 14 3.64 -5.94 -9.41
C ALA A 14 2.94 -5.03 -10.43
N ILE A 15 2.65 -3.79 -10.04
CA ILE A 15 1.89 -2.83 -10.85
C ILE A 15 2.81 -1.88 -11.64
N VAL A 16 3.90 -1.41 -11.01
CA VAL A 16 4.74 -0.34 -11.54
C VAL A 16 5.75 -0.81 -12.57
N ASP A 17 6.26 0.12 -13.38
CA ASP A 17 7.34 -0.15 -14.33
C ASP A 17 8.71 -0.13 -13.66
N ASP A 18 8.87 0.61 -12.57
CA ASP A 18 10.13 0.74 -11.83
C ASP A 18 9.98 0.20 -10.40
N PRO A 19 10.02 -1.12 -10.23
CA PRO A 19 9.82 -1.72 -8.91
C PRO A 19 10.93 -1.38 -7.90
N GLU A 20 12.13 -1.03 -8.37
CA GLU A 20 13.22 -0.66 -7.48
C GLU A 20 12.97 0.66 -6.76
N SER A 21 12.13 1.52 -7.32
CA SER A 21 11.77 2.79 -6.69
C SER A 21 10.63 2.66 -5.68
N VAL A 22 10.04 1.47 -5.55
CA VAL A 22 8.96 1.24 -4.59
C VAL A 22 9.54 1.14 -3.18
N SER A 23 9.01 1.94 -2.27
CA SER A 23 9.31 1.83 -0.86
C SER A 23 8.06 2.09 -0.03
N VAL A 24 8.04 1.55 1.17
CA VAL A 24 6.91 1.73 2.09
C VAL A 24 7.47 2.12 3.46
N GLU A 25 6.95 3.21 4.00
CA GLU A 25 7.23 3.61 5.37
C GLU A 25 6.10 3.11 6.26
N GLU A 26 6.46 2.59 7.42
CA GLU A 26 5.50 2.04 8.36
C GLU A 26 5.60 2.77 9.71
N SER A 27 4.45 3.13 10.24
CA SER A 27 4.32 3.66 11.59
C SER A 27 3.19 2.92 12.28
N VAL A 28 3.45 2.39 13.47
CA VAL A 28 2.48 1.60 14.23
C VAL A 28 2.09 2.34 15.49
N ASP A 29 0.79 2.47 15.73
CA ASP A 29 0.23 3.08 16.92
C ASP A 29 -0.88 2.16 17.46
N GLY A 30 -0.53 1.34 18.44
CA GLY A 30 -1.44 0.32 18.95
C GLY A 30 -1.84 -0.68 17.87
N LYS A 31 -3.13 -0.78 17.59
CA LYS A 31 -3.65 -1.65 16.51
C LYS A 31 -3.60 -0.98 15.15
N ARG A 32 -3.32 0.32 15.09
CA ARG A 32 -3.33 1.07 13.84
C ARG A 32 -1.97 1.04 13.19
N VAL A 33 -1.94 0.66 11.93
CA VAL A 33 -0.73 0.66 11.11
C VAL A 33 -0.90 1.71 10.03
N ASN A 34 0.03 2.66 9.97
CA ASN A 34 0.05 3.68 8.94
C ASN A 34 1.14 3.33 7.94
N LEU A 35 0.77 3.16 6.70
CA LEU A 35 1.69 2.82 5.62
C LEU A 35 1.71 3.96 4.61
N THR A 36 2.91 4.40 4.24
CA THR A 36 3.08 5.40 3.18
C THR A 36 3.84 4.74 2.03
N LEU A 37 3.17 4.61 0.91
CA LEU A 37 3.74 4.03 -0.30
C LEU A 37 4.38 5.11 -1.15
N HIS A 38 5.63 4.89 -1.53
CA HIS A 38 6.37 5.74 -2.47
C HIS A 38 6.67 4.94 -3.73
N VAL A 39 6.43 5.54 -4.88
CA VAL A 39 6.78 4.96 -6.18
C VAL A 39 7.46 6.02 -7.02
N ALA A 40 8.05 5.61 -8.16
CA ALA A 40 8.60 6.57 -9.10
C ALA A 40 7.51 7.52 -9.57
N GLU A 41 7.86 8.79 -9.78
CA GLU A 41 6.91 9.83 -10.19
C GLU A 41 6.11 9.41 -11.42
N ASP A 42 6.79 8.81 -12.40
CA ASP A 42 6.15 8.36 -13.63
C ASP A 42 5.18 7.19 -13.41
N ASP A 43 5.29 6.50 -12.28
CA ASP A 43 4.45 5.35 -11.97
C ASP A 43 3.24 5.70 -11.09
N MET A 44 3.14 6.94 -10.62
CA MET A 44 2.04 7.35 -9.74
C MET A 44 0.67 7.08 -10.37
N GLY A 45 0.52 7.36 -11.65
CA GLY A 45 -0.74 7.10 -12.34
C GLY A 45 -1.14 5.64 -12.35
N MET A 46 -0.18 4.72 -12.34
CA MET A 46 -0.45 3.28 -12.31
C MET A 46 -0.99 2.81 -10.98
N VAL A 47 -0.49 3.36 -9.86
CA VAL A 47 -0.94 2.94 -8.53
C VAL A 47 -2.19 3.68 -8.08
N ILE A 48 -2.49 4.83 -8.66
CA ILE A 48 -3.72 5.56 -8.39
C ILE A 48 -4.84 5.05 -9.29
N GLY A 49 -4.55 4.92 -10.58
CA GLY A 49 -5.51 4.47 -11.57
C GLY A 49 -6.53 5.55 -11.94
N LYS A 50 -7.35 5.24 -12.92
CA LYS A 50 -8.38 6.16 -13.39
C LYS A 50 -9.39 6.41 -12.27
N GLN A 51 -9.59 7.66 -11.93
CA GLN A 51 -10.51 8.07 -10.87
C GLN A 51 -10.17 7.45 -9.50
N GLY A 52 -8.90 7.11 -9.29
CA GLY A 52 -8.44 6.53 -8.02
C GLY A 52 -8.84 5.09 -7.79
N ARG A 53 -9.29 4.37 -8.81
CA ARG A 53 -9.80 3.00 -8.68
C ARG A 53 -8.75 2.00 -8.21
N ILE A 54 -7.52 2.13 -8.70
CA ILE A 54 -6.44 1.22 -8.29
C ILE A 54 -6.07 1.47 -6.83
N ALA A 55 -5.91 2.74 -6.45
CA ALA A 55 -5.62 3.11 -5.07
C ALA A 55 -6.71 2.61 -4.12
N LYS A 56 -7.97 2.74 -4.52
CA LYS A 56 -9.10 2.25 -3.72
C LYS A 56 -9.06 0.74 -3.56
N ALA A 57 -8.75 0.01 -4.64
CA ALA A 57 -8.62 -1.45 -4.60
C ALA A 57 -7.48 -1.87 -3.67
N ILE A 58 -6.33 -1.20 -3.74
CA ILE A 58 -5.18 -1.48 -2.87
C ILE A 58 -5.60 -1.28 -1.41
N ARG A 59 -6.27 -0.18 -1.09
CA ARG A 59 -6.72 0.08 0.28
C ARG A 59 -7.69 -0.99 0.77
N THR A 60 -8.59 -1.46 -0.09
CA THR A 60 -9.55 -2.50 0.25
C THR A 60 -8.85 -3.81 0.59
N VAL A 61 -7.88 -4.22 -0.23
CA VAL A 61 -7.08 -5.43 0.01
C VAL A 61 -6.30 -5.31 1.31
N MET A 62 -5.66 -4.15 1.55
CA MET A 62 -4.87 -3.94 2.76
C MET A 62 -5.73 -3.95 4.02
N ARG A 63 -6.94 -3.37 3.95
CA ARG A 63 -7.87 -3.41 5.08
C ARG A 63 -8.29 -4.84 5.40
N ALA A 64 -8.55 -5.65 4.38
CA ALA A 64 -8.91 -7.05 4.58
C ALA A 64 -7.77 -7.82 5.26
N ALA A 65 -6.53 -7.60 4.80
CA ALA A 65 -5.35 -8.24 5.39
C ALA A 65 -5.15 -7.82 6.85
N ALA A 66 -5.31 -6.53 7.16
CA ALA A 66 -5.18 -6.02 8.52
C ALA A 66 -6.28 -6.56 9.43
N SER A 67 -7.51 -6.60 8.94
CA SER A 67 -8.66 -7.09 9.69
C SER A 67 -8.50 -8.55 10.09
N ALA A 68 -7.90 -9.37 9.22
CA ALA A 68 -7.61 -10.77 9.53
C ALA A 68 -6.68 -10.90 10.76
N ASP A 69 -5.82 -9.92 11.00
CA ASP A 69 -4.92 -9.86 12.15
C ASP A 69 -5.46 -8.99 13.28
N ASN A 70 -6.74 -8.61 13.23
CA ASN A 70 -7.38 -7.72 14.20
C ASN A 70 -6.65 -6.37 14.31
N ARG A 71 -6.27 -5.80 13.19
CA ARG A 71 -5.56 -4.52 13.09
C ARG A 71 -6.29 -3.59 12.12
N ASP A 72 -6.03 -2.29 12.27
CA ASP A 72 -6.49 -1.27 11.33
C ASP A 72 -5.31 -0.82 10.49
N VAL A 73 -5.56 -0.48 9.24
CA VAL A 73 -4.50 0.04 8.37
C VAL A 73 -4.96 1.30 7.65
N ASN A 74 -4.06 2.25 7.56
CA ASN A 74 -4.21 3.44 6.73
C ASN A 74 -3.12 3.43 5.67
N VAL A 75 -3.49 3.60 4.41
CA VAL A 75 -2.53 3.60 3.30
C VAL A 75 -2.56 4.94 2.59
N GLU A 76 -1.41 5.60 2.55
CA GLU A 76 -1.20 6.82 1.76
C GLU A 76 -0.26 6.52 0.61
N ILE A 77 -0.50 7.15 -0.53
CA ILE A 77 0.33 7.02 -1.73
C ILE A 77 0.93 8.40 -2.03
N ARG A 78 2.24 8.45 -2.11
CA ARG A 78 2.96 9.71 -2.35
C ARG A 78 4.04 9.58 -3.40
#